data_4d80c3a5b9e529bd9c46efcb69561488
#
_entry.id   4d80c3a5b9e529bd9c46efcb69561488
#
_cell.length_a   1.000
_cell.length_b   1.000
_cell.length_c   1.000
_cell.angle_alpha   90.00
_cell.angle_beta   90.00
_cell.angle_gamma   90.00
#
_symmetry.space_group_name_H-M   'P 1'
#
loop_
_entity.id
_entity.type
_entity.pdbx_description
1 polymer ?
#
loop_
_entity_poly.entity_id
_entity_poly.type
_entity_poly.pdbx_seq_one_letter_code
_entity_poly.pdbx_strand_id
1 'polypeptide(L)'
;MAGDEERLRADVLIIGCGISGSAAALAAAKAGLDVLVISKSADMQESNTRYAQGGIVSIGPDDDPDLLRRDIFESGDGINNPDAVDVLVSDSKPMVDEILIGELGIGFSRNGEDELDFAREGGHSRRRILHVQDTTGKTIEEAFLAVLARRPNVRILADHTAVDLLTVPHHAKNPQAYYREPACVGAYVLDNRSRRVRTILAGRTILATGGCGAVFLNTSNPKTAVGSGYAMALRAGARIAHMEYIQFHPTVLYHRDCDGFLISETVRGEGARLKSLDGRTFMDKYGGLKDLAPRDEVSRAIYEEMILTNADHVLLDLAAYAKVDAKARFPHIYETCLRYGIDICREPIPVVPAAHYCCGGVLVDTWGKTSLHGLYAVGEASCTGLHGANRLASTSLLEGLVWGTRAGRFLAGDRTPPAGFSESDVREWYYPPRPEEVDPALINQDWLTIRSTMWNYAGLVRTIKRLERAKADLEYLEHRIDKFYREAILDPDIIRLRHGLQVALMIVRAAIANPVSSGAHYRLD
;
A
#
# COMPACT_ATOMS: atom_id res chain seq x y z
N MET A 1 27.69 -21.45 -22.61
CA MET A 1 27.85 -20.00 -22.56
C MET A 1 26.44 -19.34 -22.52
N ALA A 2 25.72 -19.51 -21.41
CA ALA A 2 24.35 -18.94 -21.21
C ALA A 2 24.26 -18.16 -19.91
N GLY A 3 25.38 -17.75 -19.30
CA GLY A 3 25.39 -17.21 -17.94
C GLY A 3 25.39 -15.69 -17.81
N ASP A 4 25.70 -14.92 -18.83
CA ASP A 4 25.90 -13.45 -18.67
C ASP A 4 24.69 -12.58 -19.06
N GLU A 5 23.77 -13.07 -19.87
CA GLU A 5 22.57 -12.30 -20.26
C GLU A 5 21.47 -12.23 -19.18
N GLU A 6 21.58 -13.06 -18.12
CA GLU A 6 20.55 -13.12 -17.06
C GLU A 6 20.87 -12.26 -15.83
N ARG A 7 22.06 -11.64 -15.74
CA ARG A 7 22.46 -10.80 -14.60
C ARG A 7 22.41 -9.31 -14.94
N LEU A 8 21.62 -8.57 -14.15
CA LEU A 8 21.57 -7.12 -14.23
C LEU A 8 22.25 -6.49 -13.00
N ARG A 9 22.74 -5.26 -13.16
CA ARG A 9 23.41 -4.51 -12.10
C ARG A 9 22.86 -3.11 -12.01
N ALA A 10 22.84 -2.57 -10.79
CA ALA A 10 22.55 -1.19 -10.50
C ALA A 10 23.20 -0.77 -9.17
N ASP A 11 23.40 0.52 -8.95
CA ASP A 11 23.74 1.02 -7.62
C ASP A 11 22.57 0.84 -6.67
N VAL A 12 21.35 1.12 -7.17
CA VAL A 12 20.08 1.03 -6.43
C VAL A 12 19.04 0.27 -7.23
N LEU A 13 18.51 -0.81 -6.64
CA LEU A 13 17.32 -1.50 -7.12
C LEU A 13 16.10 -0.99 -6.35
N ILE A 14 15.06 -0.54 -7.06
CA ILE A 14 13.78 -0.12 -6.48
C ILE A 14 12.68 -1.06 -6.96
N ILE A 15 11.97 -1.69 -6.02
CA ILE A 15 10.90 -2.63 -6.29
C ILE A 15 9.56 -1.92 -6.06
N GLY A 16 8.94 -1.46 -7.15
CA GLY A 16 7.70 -0.69 -7.19
C GLY A 16 7.90 0.75 -7.67
N CYS A 17 6.95 1.27 -8.46
CA CYS A 17 7.02 2.57 -9.14
C CYS A 17 5.91 3.56 -8.73
N GLY A 18 5.14 3.30 -7.66
CA GLY A 18 4.24 4.29 -7.07
C GLY A 18 4.99 5.50 -6.50
N ILE A 19 4.30 6.46 -5.90
CA ILE A 19 4.89 7.73 -5.42
C ILE A 19 6.18 7.53 -4.62
N SER A 20 6.22 6.55 -3.71
CA SER A 20 7.39 6.33 -2.84
C SER A 20 8.61 5.82 -3.60
N GLY A 21 8.41 4.85 -4.52
CA GLY A 21 9.49 4.34 -5.37
C GLY A 21 9.97 5.37 -6.37
N SER A 22 9.07 6.14 -6.97
CA SER A 22 9.40 7.21 -7.92
C SER A 22 10.13 8.37 -7.26
N ALA A 23 9.74 8.78 -6.05
CA ALA A 23 10.45 9.79 -5.27
C ALA A 23 11.86 9.33 -4.89
N ALA A 24 12.02 8.06 -4.47
CA ALA A 24 13.32 7.47 -4.18
C ALA A 24 14.21 7.40 -5.43
N ALA A 25 13.64 6.97 -6.56
CA ALA A 25 14.36 6.91 -7.85
C ALA A 25 14.85 8.28 -8.30
N LEU A 26 13.99 9.30 -8.21
CA LEU A 26 14.33 10.67 -8.59
C LEU A 26 15.46 11.22 -7.73
N ALA A 27 15.38 11.05 -6.41
CA ALA A 27 16.37 11.52 -5.46
C ALA A 27 17.73 10.81 -5.65
N ALA A 28 17.74 9.48 -5.81
CA ALA A 28 18.94 8.70 -6.07
C ALA A 28 19.57 9.04 -7.43
N ALA A 29 18.75 9.22 -8.46
CA ALA A 29 19.24 9.60 -9.79
C ALA A 29 19.86 11.00 -9.80
N LYS A 30 19.30 11.98 -9.08
CA LYS A 30 19.89 13.31 -8.89
C LYS A 30 21.26 13.26 -8.22
N ALA A 31 21.47 12.29 -7.36
CA ALA A 31 22.78 12.04 -6.71
C ALA A 31 23.79 11.33 -7.63
N GLY A 32 23.42 11.04 -8.88
CA GLY A 32 24.29 10.40 -9.88
C GLY A 32 24.40 8.88 -9.73
N LEU A 33 23.49 8.23 -8.99
CA LEU A 33 23.46 6.77 -8.87
C LEU A 33 22.78 6.14 -10.10
N ASP A 34 23.23 4.95 -10.50
CA ASP A 34 22.55 4.10 -11.49
C ASP A 34 21.37 3.41 -10.83
N VAL A 35 20.15 3.75 -11.27
CA VAL A 35 18.91 3.30 -10.65
C VAL A 35 18.17 2.35 -11.58
N LEU A 36 17.81 1.18 -11.05
CA LEU A 36 16.93 0.23 -11.72
C LEU A 36 15.60 0.12 -10.97
N VAL A 37 14.51 0.53 -11.62
CA VAL A 37 13.14 0.40 -11.08
C VAL A 37 12.47 -0.79 -11.73
N ILE A 38 11.82 -1.65 -10.95
CA ILE A 38 11.00 -2.74 -11.48
C ILE A 38 9.54 -2.58 -11.10
N SER A 39 8.64 -2.86 -12.05
CA SER A 39 7.19 -2.92 -11.85
C SER A 39 6.64 -4.26 -12.31
N LYS A 40 5.81 -4.88 -11.48
CA LYS A 40 5.17 -6.16 -11.81
C LYS A 40 4.08 -6.06 -12.87
N SER A 41 3.51 -4.88 -13.07
CA SER A 41 2.53 -4.62 -14.10
C SER A 41 3.19 -4.14 -15.39
N ALA A 42 2.62 -4.52 -16.54
CA ALA A 42 2.97 -3.94 -17.83
C ALA A 42 2.55 -2.46 -17.93
N ASP A 43 1.44 -2.08 -17.29
CA ASP A 43 1.08 -0.69 -17.03
C ASP A 43 1.77 -0.21 -15.74
N MET A 44 2.78 0.64 -15.89
CA MET A 44 3.53 1.19 -14.76
C MET A 44 2.69 2.08 -13.83
N GLN A 45 1.54 2.55 -14.30
CA GLN A 45 0.59 3.33 -13.52
C GLN A 45 -0.33 2.45 -12.65
N GLU A 46 -0.24 1.13 -12.73
CA GLU A 46 -1.05 0.23 -11.89
C GLU A 46 -0.51 0.19 -10.46
N SER A 47 -0.91 1.16 -9.66
CA SER A 47 -0.47 1.34 -8.28
C SER A 47 -1.59 1.91 -7.38
N ASN A 48 -1.43 1.80 -6.06
CA ASN A 48 -2.32 2.49 -5.10
C ASN A 48 -2.28 4.01 -5.26
N THR A 49 -1.15 4.56 -5.72
CA THR A 49 -1.00 6.01 -5.97
C THR A 49 -2.01 6.49 -7.00
N ARG A 50 -2.12 5.81 -8.14
CA ARG A 50 -3.07 6.16 -9.20
C ARG A 50 -4.51 6.27 -8.73
N TYR A 51 -4.91 5.41 -7.80
CA TYR A 51 -6.28 5.32 -7.31
C TYR A 51 -6.56 6.26 -6.12
N ALA A 52 -5.58 7.03 -5.65
CA ALA A 52 -5.75 8.00 -4.58
C ALA A 52 -6.52 9.24 -5.09
N GLN A 53 -7.78 9.39 -4.65
CA GLN A 53 -8.71 10.42 -5.11
C GLN A 53 -8.63 11.69 -4.28
N GLY A 54 -8.48 11.57 -2.95
CA GLY A 54 -8.65 12.67 -2.00
C GLY A 54 -7.63 13.79 -2.18
N GLY A 55 -6.36 13.50 -1.99
CA GLY A 55 -5.30 14.49 -2.10
C GLY A 55 -4.07 14.13 -1.28
N ILE A 56 -3.22 15.13 -1.08
CA ILE A 56 -2.00 15.03 -0.28
C ILE A 56 -1.98 16.11 0.78
N VAL A 57 -1.59 15.75 2.01
CA VAL A 57 -1.44 16.72 3.11
C VAL A 57 -0.30 17.69 2.79
N SER A 58 -0.57 18.99 2.98
CA SER A 58 0.42 20.05 3.00
C SER A 58 -0.02 21.16 3.96
N ILE A 59 0.91 21.73 4.71
CA ILE A 59 0.60 22.81 5.64
C ILE A 59 0.27 24.08 4.85
N GLY A 60 -0.99 24.56 4.98
CA GLY A 60 -1.48 25.78 4.33
C GLY A 60 -1.13 27.05 5.12
N PRO A 61 -1.50 28.24 4.57
CA PRO A 61 -1.21 29.53 5.21
C PRO A 61 -1.82 29.70 6.60
N ASP A 62 -3.03 29.16 6.81
CA ASP A 62 -3.79 29.27 8.08
C ASP A 62 -3.68 28.00 8.95
N ASP A 63 -2.69 27.16 8.69
CA ASP A 63 -2.47 25.89 9.39
C ASP A 63 -1.21 25.97 10.26
N ASP A 64 -1.13 25.07 11.25
CA ASP A 64 -0.04 25.02 12.22
C ASP A 64 0.54 23.60 12.25
N PRO A 65 1.87 23.43 12.16
CA PRO A 65 2.55 22.14 12.30
C PRO A 65 2.12 21.36 13.55
N ASP A 66 1.91 22.03 14.69
CA ASP A 66 1.49 21.38 15.93
C ASP A 66 0.05 20.84 15.86
N LEU A 67 -0.83 21.49 15.07
CA LEU A 67 -2.16 20.95 14.80
C LEU A 67 -2.11 19.68 13.95
N LEU A 68 -1.27 19.65 12.93
CA LEU A 68 -1.06 18.43 12.14
C LEU A 68 -0.47 17.30 12.99
N ARG A 69 0.53 17.62 13.82
CA ARG A 69 1.11 16.66 14.78
C ARG A 69 0.03 16.05 15.66
N ARG A 70 -0.80 16.88 16.29
CA ARG A 70 -1.90 16.43 17.16
C ARG A 70 -2.89 15.54 16.42
N ASP A 71 -3.35 15.95 15.24
CA ASP A 71 -4.31 15.19 14.44
C ASP A 71 -3.76 13.79 14.08
N ILE A 72 -2.44 13.68 13.80
CA ILE A 72 -1.78 12.40 13.53
C ILE A 72 -1.76 11.51 14.78
N PHE A 73 -1.40 12.05 15.96
CA PHE A 73 -1.41 11.28 17.21
C PHE A 73 -2.82 10.85 17.62
N GLU A 74 -3.81 11.74 17.51
CA GLU A 74 -5.20 11.41 17.82
C GLU A 74 -5.72 10.30 16.87
N SER A 75 -5.44 10.40 15.58
CA SER A 75 -5.84 9.37 14.61
C SER A 75 -5.15 8.03 14.86
N GLY A 76 -3.89 8.05 15.26
CA GLY A 76 -3.07 6.85 15.50
C GLY A 76 -3.25 6.22 16.89
N ASP A 77 -4.23 6.71 17.67
CA ASP A 77 -4.53 6.23 19.04
C ASP A 77 -3.34 6.38 20.01
N GLY A 78 -2.48 7.36 19.76
CA GLY A 78 -1.34 7.71 20.62
C GLY A 78 -0.15 6.74 20.58
N ILE A 79 -0.19 5.68 19.77
CA ILE A 79 0.92 4.72 19.66
C ILE A 79 1.88 5.03 18.49
N ASN A 80 1.77 6.21 17.92
CA ASN A 80 2.63 6.68 16.85
C ASN A 80 4.09 6.80 17.32
N ASN A 81 5.04 6.62 16.39
CA ASN A 81 6.44 6.95 16.62
C ASN A 81 6.63 8.47 16.55
N PRO A 82 7.01 9.15 17.67
CA PRO A 82 7.16 10.60 17.69
C PRO A 82 8.16 11.12 16.64
N ASP A 83 9.30 10.44 16.47
CA ASP A 83 10.32 10.85 15.51
C ASP A 83 9.80 10.81 14.06
N ALA A 84 8.96 9.82 13.74
CA ALA A 84 8.35 9.73 12.41
C ALA A 84 7.30 10.84 12.18
N VAL A 85 6.52 11.17 13.22
CA VAL A 85 5.56 12.28 13.15
C VAL A 85 6.29 13.60 12.94
N ASP A 86 7.38 13.83 13.68
CA ASP A 86 8.20 15.03 13.58
C ASP A 86 8.82 15.19 12.19
N VAL A 87 9.35 14.10 11.63
CA VAL A 87 9.88 14.09 10.26
C VAL A 87 8.79 14.43 9.25
N LEU A 88 7.61 13.80 9.33
CA LEU A 88 6.54 14.10 8.38
C LEU A 88 6.10 15.56 8.47
N VAL A 89 5.88 16.07 9.67
CA VAL A 89 5.41 17.45 9.88
C VAL A 89 6.43 18.47 9.38
N SER A 90 7.73 18.28 9.68
CA SER A 90 8.78 19.19 9.26
C SER A 90 9.03 19.18 7.75
N ASP A 91 9.00 18.00 7.15
CA ASP A 91 9.35 17.81 5.74
C ASP A 91 8.15 17.98 4.79
N SER A 92 6.91 17.99 5.29
CA SER A 92 5.67 18.00 4.50
C SER A 92 5.64 19.11 3.45
N LYS A 93 5.56 20.37 3.91
CA LYS A 93 5.44 21.52 3.01
C LYS A 93 6.70 21.70 2.14
N PRO A 94 7.94 21.66 2.69
CA PRO A 94 9.15 21.79 1.86
C PRO A 94 9.21 20.78 0.72
N MET A 95 8.88 19.51 0.95
CA MET A 95 8.95 18.48 -0.09
C MET A 95 7.81 18.57 -1.11
N VAL A 96 6.59 18.96 -0.68
CA VAL A 96 5.50 19.24 -1.61
C VAL A 96 5.85 20.42 -2.53
N ASP A 97 6.37 21.51 -1.97
CA ASP A 97 6.74 22.70 -2.74
C ASP A 97 7.92 22.40 -3.69
N GLU A 98 9.00 21.78 -3.20
CA GLU A 98 10.19 21.49 -4.00
C GLU A 98 9.88 20.47 -5.11
N ILE A 99 9.25 19.36 -4.77
CA ILE A 99 9.15 18.22 -5.68
C ILE A 99 7.86 18.28 -6.49
N LEU A 100 6.70 18.33 -5.84
CA LEU A 100 5.44 18.23 -6.58
C LEU A 100 5.12 19.50 -7.38
N ILE A 101 5.29 20.67 -6.77
CA ILE A 101 5.02 21.95 -7.42
C ILE A 101 6.21 22.36 -8.30
N GLY A 102 7.41 22.40 -7.69
CA GLY A 102 8.60 22.95 -8.36
C GLY A 102 9.16 22.07 -9.46
N GLU A 103 9.41 20.78 -9.17
CA GLU A 103 10.09 19.88 -10.12
C GLU A 103 9.12 19.17 -11.06
N LEU A 104 8.01 18.66 -10.53
CA LEU A 104 7.01 17.95 -11.34
C LEU A 104 6.00 18.88 -12.00
N GLY A 105 5.88 20.13 -11.54
CA GLY A 105 4.99 21.13 -12.11
C GLY A 105 3.51 20.79 -11.94
N ILE A 106 3.12 20.14 -10.82
CA ILE A 106 1.74 19.73 -10.61
C ILE A 106 0.87 20.97 -10.38
N GLY A 107 -0.13 21.14 -11.25
CA GLY A 107 -1.16 22.16 -11.13
C GLY A 107 -2.27 21.75 -10.16
N PHE A 108 -2.05 21.94 -8.85
CA PHE A 108 -3.11 21.75 -7.86
C PHE A 108 -4.29 22.71 -8.06
N SER A 109 -5.47 22.29 -7.63
CA SER A 109 -6.69 23.08 -7.70
C SER A 109 -6.51 24.44 -7.00
N ARG A 110 -7.14 25.49 -7.56
CA ARG A 110 -7.09 26.86 -7.04
C ARG A 110 -8.49 27.37 -6.71
N ASN A 111 -8.58 28.24 -5.71
CA ASN A 111 -9.81 28.94 -5.35
C ASN A 111 -10.11 30.11 -6.30
N GLY A 112 -11.22 30.83 -6.06
CA GLY A 112 -11.61 31.98 -6.90
C GLY A 112 -10.65 33.17 -6.85
N GLU A 113 -9.68 33.19 -5.93
CA GLU A 113 -8.64 34.22 -5.78
C GLU A 113 -7.29 33.77 -6.37
N ASP A 114 -7.28 32.67 -7.13
CA ASP A 114 -6.09 32.05 -7.72
C ASP A 114 -5.05 31.52 -6.69
N GLU A 115 -5.49 31.30 -5.46
CA GLU A 115 -4.68 30.65 -4.41
C GLU A 115 -4.93 29.14 -4.40
N LEU A 116 -3.99 28.36 -3.82
CA LEU A 116 -4.17 26.92 -3.65
C LEU A 116 -5.43 26.60 -2.85
N ASP A 117 -6.29 25.74 -3.38
CA ASP A 117 -7.49 25.27 -2.68
C ASP A 117 -7.17 24.06 -1.80
N PHE A 118 -7.42 24.21 -0.50
CA PHE A 118 -7.22 23.17 0.49
C PHE A 118 -8.55 22.55 0.91
N ALA A 119 -8.71 21.25 0.66
CA ALA A 119 -9.83 20.47 1.16
C ALA A 119 -9.64 20.06 2.63
N ARG A 120 -10.72 19.61 3.27
CA ARG A 120 -10.72 19.00 4.60
C ARG A 120 -11.30 17.59 4.53
N GLU A 121 -10.63 16.64 5.18
CA GLU A 121 -11.11 15.27 5.34
C GLU A 121 -11.28 14.92 6.82
N GLY A 122 -11.88 13.77 7.11
CA GLY A 122 -12.12 13.29 8.47
C GLY A 122 -10.83 13.17 9.29
N GLY A 123 -10.90 13.50 10.57
CA GLY A 123 -9.75 13.51 11.49
C GLY A 123 -8.86 14.76 11.41
N HIS A 124 -9.03 15.63 10.39
CA HIS A 124 -8.25 16.86 10.30
C HIS A 124 -8.92 18.04 11.02
N SER A 125 -8.18 18.73 11.87
CA SER A 125 -8.64 19.96 12.54
C SER A 125 -8.70 21.17 11.60
N ARG A 126 -7.92 21.16 10.49
CA ARG A 126 -7.80 22.24 9.50
C ARG A 126 -7.96 21.74 8.06
N ARG A 127 -8.19 22.67 7.13
CA ARG A 127 -8.14 22.43 5.68
C ARG A 127 -6.66 22.39 5.29
N ARG A 128 -6.14 21.24 4.86
CA ARG A 128 -4.72 21.07 4.51
C ARG A 128 -4.47 20.05 3.39
N ILE A 129 -5.52 19.65 2.68
CA ILE A 129 -5.41 18.64 1.63
C ILE A 129 -5.35 19.33 0.28
N LEU A 130 -4.17 19.33 -0.35
CA LEU A 130 -4.01 19.74 -1.73
C LEU A 130 -4.53 18.65 -2.67
N HIS A 131 -5.25 19.05 -3.71
CA HIS A 131 -5.89 18.11 -4.62
C HIS A 131 -5.90 18.61 -6.07
N VAL A 132 -6.03 17.67 -7.00
CA VAL A 132 -6.31 17.92 -8.41
C VAL A 132 -7.67 17.29 -8.69
N GLN A 133 -8.74 18.04 -8.45
CA GLN A 133 -10.11 17.52 -8.46
C GLN A 133 -10.24 16.22 -7.64
N ASP A 134 -10.65 15.10 -8.26
CA ASP A 134 -10.74 13.76 -7.68
C ASP A 134 -9.75 12.76 -8.33
N THR A 135 -8.61 13.26 -8.88
CA THR A 135 -7.59 12.47 -9.60
C THR A 135 -6.16 12.78 -9.16
N THR A 136 -5.97 13.23 -7.93
CA THR A 136 -4.68 13.72 -7.43
C THR A 136 -3.55 12.71 -7.59
N GLY A 137 -3.76 11.47 -7.15
CA GLY A 137 -2.74 10.43 -7.22
C GLY A 137 -2.32 10.08 -8.64
N LYS A 138 -3.29 10.00 -9.57
CA LYS A 138 -3.02 9.76 -10.99
C LYS A 138 -2.12 10.86 -11.57
N THR A 139 -2.43 12.13 -11.31
CA THR A 139 -1.64 13.27 -11.80
C THR A 139 -0.22 13.24 -11.25
N ILE A 140 -0.04 12.92 -9.96
CA ILE A 140 1.28 12.81 -9.33
C ILE A 140 2.10 11.67 -9.98
N GLU A 141 1.50 10.51 -10.17
CA GLU A 141 2.18 9.34 -10.72
C GLU A 141 2.62 9.56 -12.18
N GLU A 142 1.73 10.08 -13.01
CA GLU A 142 2.05 10.42 -14.42
C GLU A 142 3.20 11.42 -14.51
N ALA A 143 3.23 12.44 -13.64
CA ALA A 143 4.30 13.43 -13.63
C ALA A 143 5.65 12.80 -13.19
N PHE A 144 5.67 11.96 -12.16
CA PHE A 144 6.89 11.25 -11.76
C PHE A 144 7.42 10.37 -12.88
N LEU A 145 6.59 9.52 -13.48
CA LEU A 145 7.00 8.62 -14.56
C LEU A 145 7.56 9.38 -15.76
N ALA A 146 6.94 10.52 -16.12
CA ALA A 146 7.42 11.38 -17.21
C ALA A 146 8.80 11.98 -16.92
N VAL A 147 9.08 12.39 -15.69
CA VAL A 147 10.40 12.91 -15.29
C VAL A 147 11.44 11.81 -15.23
N LEU A 148 11.13 10.65 -14.66
CA LEU A 148 12.04 9.51 -14.57
C LEU A 148 12.44 8.97 -15.94
N ALA A 149 11.51 8.91 -16.90
CA ALA A 149 11.78 8.46 -18.27
C ALA A 149 12.81 9.33 -19.02
N ARG A 150 13.04 10.57 -18.58
CA ARG A 150 14.04 11.49 -19.17
C ARG A 150 15.41 11.41 -18.50
N ARG A 151 15.56 10.64 -17.42
CA ARG A 151 16.82 10.53 -16.69
C ARG A 151 17.69 9.43 -17.29
N PRO A 152 18.91 9.74 -17.79
CA PRO A 152 19.75 8.74 -18.48
C PRO A 152 20.28 7.64 -17.56
N ASN A 153 20.34 7.89 -16.24
CA ASN A 153 20.78 6.97 -15.21
C ASN A 153 19.62 6.26 -14.48
N VAL A 154 18.41 6.27 -15.08
CA VAL A 154 17.24 5.54 -14.59
C VAL A 154 16.80 4.55 -15.66
N ARG A 155 16.78 3.27 -15.31
CA ARG A 155 16.21 2.20 -16.13
C ARG A 155 14.94 1.69 -15.47
N ILE A 156 13.87 1.51 -16.23
CA ILE A 156 12.59 1.00 -15.73
C ILE A 156 12.25 -0.28 -16.47
N LEU A 157 12.03 -1.37 -15.73
CA LEU A 157 11.57 -2.65 -16.24
C LEU A 157 10.12 -2.87 -15.79
N ALA A 158 9.19 -2.65 -16.70
CA ALA A 158 7.78 -3.03 -16.53
C ALA A 158 7.61 -4.54 -16.79
N ASP A 159 6.52 -5.11 -16.30
CA ASP A 159 6.18 -6.54 -16.49
C ASP A 159 7.23 -7.49 -15.89
N HIS A 160 7.78 -7.10 -14.72
CA HIS A 160 8.80 -7.84 -13.98
C HIS A 160 8.39 -8.03 -12.52
N THR A 161 8.23 -9.27 -12.08
CA THR A 161 7.77 -9.61 -10.73
C THR A 161 8.95 -9.99 -9.83
N ALA A 162 9.16 -9.27 -8.73
CA ALA A 162 10.13 -9.67 -7.71
C ALA A 162 9.69 -10.97 -7.05
N VAL A 163 10.58 -11.96 -7.04
CA VAL A 163 10.34 -13.30 -6.50
C VAL A 163 10.82 -13.40 -5.06
N ASP A 164 12.08 -13.00 -4.86
CA ASP A 164 12.71 -13.01 -3.55
C ASP A 164 13.89 -12.04 -3.47
N LEU A 165 14.24 -11.59 -2.26
CA LEU A 165 15.43 -10.79 -2.02
C LEU A 165 16.67 -11.69 -2.01
N LEU A 166 17.75 -11.21 -2.59
CA LEU A 166 19.05 -11.84 -2.50
C LEU A 166 19.74 -11.44 -1.21
N THR A 167 19.99 -12.39 -0.35
CA THR A 167 20.66 -12.17 0.93
C THR A 167 21.92 -13.01 1.05
N VAL A 168 22.96 -12.40 1.59
CA VAL A 168 24.15 -13.10 2.09
C VAL A 168 23.89 -13.31 3.59
N PRO A 169 24.08 -14.50 4.14
CA PRO A 169 24.71 -15.72 3.57
C PRO A 169 23.78 -16.66 2.79
N HIS A 170 22.46 -16.48 2.85
CA HIS A 170 21.48 -17.48 2.39
C HIS A 170 21.68 -17.91 0.91
N HIS A 171 21.95 -16.95 0.03
CA HIS A 171 22.13 -17.20 -1.42
C HIS A 171 23.60 -17.29 -1.84
N ALA A 172 24.54 -17.34 -0.88
CA ALA A 172 25.96 -17.45 -1.21
C ALA A 172 26.35 -18.88 -1.61
N LYS A 173 27.24 -19.01 -2.61
CA LYS A 173 27.87 -20.28 -2.98
C LYS A 173 28.91 -20.70 -1.94
N ASN A 174 29.64 -19.74 -1.38
CA ASN A 174 30.68 -19.98 -0.39
C ASN A 174 30.10 -20.24 1.00
N PRO A 175 30.29 -21.45 1.60
CA PRO A 175 29.78 -21.75 2.94
C PRO A 175 30.31 -20.84 4.05
N GLN A 176 31.48 -20.22 3.88
CA GLN A 176 32.04 -19.27 4.86
C GLN A 176 31.18 -17.99 5.00
N ALA A 177 30.31 -17.70 4.04
CA ALA A 177 29.38 -16.60 4.13
C ALA A 177 28.40 -16.71 5.31
N TYR A 178 28.15 -17.93 5.84
CA TYR A 178 27.32 -18.14 7.02
C TYR A 178 27.82 -17.42 8.27
N TYR A 179 29.10 -17.09 8.32
CA TYR A 179 29.70 -16.37 9.46
C TYR A 179 29.69 -14.86 9.28
N ARG A 180 29.12 -14.35 8.19
CA ARG A 180 29.02 -12.92 7.91
C ARG A 180 27.68 -12.37 8.39
N GLU A 181 27.63 -11.07 8.65
CA GLU A 181 26.38 -10.38 8.92
C GLU A 181 25.44 -10.45 7.71
N PRO A 182 24.12 -10.72 7.95
CA PRO A 182 23.16 -10.75 6.87
C PRO A 182 23.06 -9.39 6.15
N ALA A 183 23.09 -9.44 4.82
CA ALA A 183 22.93 -8.26 3.98
C ALA A 183 22.11 -8.58 2.73
N CYS A 184 21.30 -7.62 2.30
CA CYS A 184 20.60 -7.67 1.02
C CYS A 184 21.53 -7.15 -0.09
N VAL A 185 21.62 -7.89 -1.18
CA VAL A 185 22.52 -7.60 -2.32
C VAL A 185 21.77 -7.60 -3.66
N GLY A 186 20.44 -7.50 -3.64
CA GLY A 186 19.60 -7.47 -4.82
C GLY A 186 18.34 -8.33 -4.70
N ALA A 187 17.86 -8.83 -5.82
CA ALA A 187 16.66 -9.68 -5.89
C ALA A 187 16.69 -10.65 -7.07
N TYR A 188 15.97 -11.77 -6.91
CA TYR A 188 15.50 -12.57 -8.03
C TYR A 188 14.21 -11.96 -8.58
N VAL A 189 14.17 -11.80 -9.90
CA VAL A 189 13.07 -11.11 -10.59
C VAL A 189 12.63 -11.92 -11.80
N LEU A 190 11.36 -12.29 -11.84
CA LEU A 190 10.75 -12.94 -12.97
C LEU A 190 10.46 -11.92 -14.08
N ASP A 191 10.97 -12.15 -15.28
CA ASP A 191 10.47 -11.54 -16.50
C ASP A 191 9.15 -12.27 -16.85
N ASN A 192 8.03 -11.58 -16.72
CA ASN A 192 6.70 -12.20 -16.83
C ASN A 192 6.41 -12.74 -18.24
N ARG A 193 7.05 -12.17 -19.28
CA ARG A 193 6.86 -12.59 -20.67
C ARG A 193 7.63 -13.84 -21.02
N SER A 194 8.92 -13.85 -20.66
CA SER A 194 9.80 -15.00 -20.94
C SER A 194 9.67 -16.11 -19.91
N ARG A 195 9.05 -15.86 -18.74
CA ARG A 195 9.00 -16.73 -17.57
C ARG A 195 10.39 -17.16 -17.07
N ARG A 196 11.39 -16.30 -17.29
CA ARG A 196 12.75 -16.52 -16.82
C ARG A 196 13.06 -15.64 -15.63
N VAL A 197 13.71 -16.21 -14.63
CA VAL A 197 14.15 -15.48 -13.46
C VAL A 197 15.51 -14.86 -13.73
N ARG A 198 15.61 -13.54 -13.60
CA ARG A 198 16.84 -12.77 -13.68
C ARG A 198 17.40 -12.52 -12.30
N THR A 199 18.71 -12.54 -12.19
CA THR A 199 19.45 -12.12 -10.99
C THR A 199 19.78 -10.64 -11.12
N ILE A 200 19.20 -9.80 -10.27
CA ILE A 200 19.53 -8.37 -10.20
C ILE A 200 20.39 -8.12 -8.97
N LEU A 201 21.61 -7.67 -9.20
CA LEU A 201 22.58 -7.32 -8.15
C LEU A 201 22.55 -5.80 -7.93
N ALA A 202 22.45 -5.38 -6.69
CA ALA A 202 22.42 -3.97 -6.32
C ALA A 202 23.14 -3.72 -5.01
N GLY A 203 23.85 -2.60 -4.92
CA GLY A 203 24.45 -2.15 -3.66
C GLY A 203 23.40 -1.85 -2.59
N ARG A 204 22.21 -1.42 -3.01
CA ARG A 204 21.05 -1.12 -2.15
C ARG A 204 19.78 -1.54 -2.83
N THR A 205 18.84 -2.07 -2.04
CA THR A 205 17.49 -2.44 -2.52
C THR A 205 16.45 -1.69 -1.71
N ILE A 206 15.50 -1.03 -2.40
CA ILE A 206 14.38 -0.30 -1.78
C ILE A 206 13.08 -1.04 -2.10
N LEU A 207 12.35 -1.47 -1.07
CA LEU A 207 10.99 -1.97 -1.18
C LEU A 207 10.01 -0.79 -1.19
N ALA A 208 9.34 -0.59 -2.33
CA ALA A 208 8.30 0.42 -2.55
C ALA A 208 7.02 -0.24 -3.11
N THR A 209 6.72 -1.45 -2.64
CA THR A 209 5.77 -2.40 -3.23
C THR A 209 4.31 -2.11 -2.89
N GLY A 210 4.03 -1.07 -2.10
CA GLY A 210 2.70 -0.76 -1.58
C GLY A 210 2.21 -1.77 -0.56
N GLY A 211 0.91 -1.74 -0.29
CA GLY A 211 0.27 -2.50 0.76
C GLY A 211 -0.23 -3.90 0.37
N CYS A 212 -1.23 -4.38 1.13
CA CYS A 212 -1.68 -5.76 1.07
C CYS A 212 -3.21 -5.94 1.05
N GLY A 213 -3.98 -4.90 0.75
CA GLY A 213 -5.46 -4.98 0.82
C GLY A 213 -6.07 -6.10 -0.02
N ALA A 214 -5.40 -6.54 -1.10
CA ALA A 214 -5.91 -7.59 -1.98
C ALA A 214 -5.96 -9.00 -1.34
N VAL A 215 -5.44 -9.18 -0.12
CA VAL A 215 -5.63 -10.44 0.64
C VAL A 215 -7.01 -10.51 1.30
N PHE A 216 -7.80 -9.43 1.26
CA PHE A 216 -9.19 -9.38 1.74
C PHE A 216 -10.20 -9.50 0.59
N LEU A 217 -11.40 -9.97 0.88
CA LEU A 217 -12.46 -10.13 -0.12
C LEU A 217 -12.87 -8.79 -0.72
N ASN A 218 -13.13 -7.80 0.14
CA ASN A 218 -13.42 -6.43 -0.26
C ASN A 218 -12.19 -5.55 -0.02
N THR A 219 -11.72 -4.87 -1.04
CA THR A 219 -10.57 -3.97 -0.99
C THR A 219 -10.70 -2.83 -1.98
N SER A 220 -10.16 -1.66 -1.61
CA SER A 220 -9.99 -0.52 -2.52
C SER A 220 -8.65 -0.55 -3.26
N ASN A 221 -7.81 -1.54 -2.99
CA ASN A 221 -6.51 -1.69 -3.60
C ASN A 221 -6.58 -2.48 -4.92
N PRO A 222 -5.67 -2.28 -5.86
CA PRO A 222 -5.57 -3.12 -7.04
C PRO A 222 -5.28 -4.58 -6.67
N LYS A 223 -5.71 -5.52 -7.52
CA LYS A 223 -5.51 -6.97 -7.31
C LYS A 223 -4.04 -7.36 -7.09
N THR A 224 -3.13 -6.53 -7.51
CA THR A 224 -1.69 -6.71 -7.37
C THR A 224 -1.16 -6.37 -5.97
N ALA A 225 -1.92 -5.67 -5.11
CA ALA A 225 -1.50 -5.22 -3.78
C ALA A 225 -1.63 -6.35 -2.74
N VAL A 226 -0.75 -7.34 -2.81
CA VAL A 226 -0.75 -8.55 -1.95
C VAL A 226 0.33 -8.51 -0.86
N GLY A 227 1.06 -7.40 -0.71
CA GLY A 227 2.12 -7.26 0.29
C GLY A 227 3.42 -7.98 -0.08
N SER A 228 3.76 -8.06 -1.35
CA SER A 228 4.97 -8.78 -1.82
C SER A 228 6.23 -8.36 -1.08
N GLY A 229 6.40 -7.06 -0.79
CA GLY A 229 7.53 -6.54 -0.03
C GLY A 229 7.61 -7.10 1.39
N TYR A 230 6.47 -7.21 2.08
CA TYR A 230 6.41 -7.79 3.43
C TYR A 230 6.84 -9.25 3.43
N ALA A 231 6.31 -10.04 2.48
CA ALA A 231 6.65 -11.46 2.36
C ALA A 231 8.15 -11.67 2.05
N MET A 232 8.70 -10.91 1.12
CA MET A 232 10.13 -10.98 0.77
C MET A 232 11.02 -10.52 1.93
N ALA A 233 10.65 -9.42 2.61
CA ALA A 233 11.39 -8.90 3.77
C ALA A 233 11.39 -9.89 4.94
N LEU A 234 10.25 -10.54 5.23
CA LEU A 234 10.15 -11.58 6.25
C LEU A 234 11.10 -12.75 5.95
N ARG A 235 11.06 -13.28 4.72
CA ARG A 235 11.97 -14.39 4.33
C ARG A 235 13.44 -13.99 4.36
N ALA A 236 13.74 -12.73 4.10
CA ALA A 236 15.09 -12.18 4.20
C ALA A 236 15.56 -11.96 5.65
N GLY A 237 14.66 -12.09 6.63
CA GLY A 237 14.97 -11.88 8.05
C GLY A 237 14.89 -10.43 8.52
N ALA A 238 14.29 -9.53 7.75
CA ALA A 238 14.02 -8.17 8.20
C ALA A 238 12.85 -8.14 9.22
N ARG A 239 12.89 -7.17 10.15
CA ARG A 239 11.83 -7.00 11.16
C ARG A 239 10.56 -6.46 10.53
N ILE A 240 9.43 -7.08 10.88
CA ILE A 240 8.08 -6.65 10.50
C ILE A 240 7.34 -6.26 11.77
N ALA A 241 6.51 -5.20 11.70
CA ALA A 241 5.76 -4.71 12.85
C ALA A 241 4.34 -4.28 12.46
N HIS A 242 3.42 -4.34 13.43
CA HIS A 242 2.07 -3.75 13.37
C HIS A 242 1.17 -4.24 12.23
N MET A 243 1.35 -5.50 11.80
CA MET A 243 0.55 -6.07 10.70
C MET A 243 -0.94 -6.24 11.03
N GLU A 244 -1.32 -6.20 12.30
CA GLU A 244 -2.72 -6.23 12.75
C GLU A 244 -3.51 -4.97 12.42
N TYR A 245 -2.86 -3.82 12.20
CA TYR A 245 -3.51 -2.54 11.94
C TYR A 245 -3.83 -2.35 10.45
N ILE A 246 -4.88 -3.01 10.01
CA ILE A 246 -5.42 -2.87 8.65
C ILE A 246 -6.59 -1.88 8.69
N GLN A 247 -6.39 -0.70 8.12
CA GLN A 247 -7.45 0.29 7.99
C GLN A 247 -8.44 -0.13 6.90
N PHE A 248 -9.73 -0.12 7.21
CA PHE A 248 -10.80 -0.30 6.25
C PHE A 248 -11.36 1.08 5.86
N HIS A 249 -11.61 1.29 4.56
CA HIS A 249 -12.36 2.45 4.09
C HIS A 249 -13.85 2.14 4.15
N PRO A 250 -14.69 3.01 4.73
CA PRO A 250 -16.11 2.72 4.92
C PRO A 250 -16.89 2.55 3.62
N THR A 251 -16.53 3.29 2.56
CA THR A 251 -17.36 3.46 1.39
C THR A 251 -16.60 3.12 0.10
N VAL A 252 -16.63 1.85 -0.27
CA VAL A 252 -16.20 1.35 -1.58
C VAL A 252 -17.43 0.90 -2.34
N LEU A 253 -17.51 1.19 -3.64
CA LEU A 253 -18.63 0.83 -4.49
C LEU A 253 -18.86 -0.69 -4.47
N TYR A 254 -20.04 -1.10 -4.07
CA TYR A 254 -20.46 -2.49 -4.10
C TYR A 254 -21.17 -2.78 -5.42
N HIS A 255 -20.48 -3.43 -6.35
CA HIS A 255 -21.05 -3.88 -7.62
C HIS A 255 -20.27 -5.10 -8.11
N ARG A 256 -20.98 -6.11 -8.63
CA ARG A 256 -20.38 -7.41 -9.04
C ARG A 256 -19.28 -7.29 -10.09
N ASP A 257 -19.38 -6.31 -10.97
CA ASP A 257 -18.45 -6.09 -12.09
C ASP A 257 -17.45 -4.96 -11.79
N CYS A 258 -17.42 -4.44 -10.55
CA CYS A 258 -16.52 -3.38 -10.11
C CYS A 258 -15.51 -3.91 -9.09
N ASP A 259 -14.24 -3.80 -9.42
CA ASP A 259 -13.15 -4.17 -8.52
C ASP A 259 -12.76 -2.98 -7.62
N GLY A 260 -13.50 -2.81 -6.50
CA GLY A 260 -13.02 -1.98 -5.40
C GLY A 260 -12.93 -0.47 -5.64
N PHE A 261 -13.81 0.14 -6.44
CA PHE A 261 -13.79 1.58 -6.69
C PHE A 261 -14.11 2.39 -5.43
N LEU A 262 -13.18 3.26 -5.04
CA LEU A 262 -13.31 4.10 -3.87
C LEU A 262 -14.35 5.21 -4.08
N ILE A 263 -15.33 5.30 -3.16
CA ILE A 263 -16.18 6.49 -3.03
C ILE A 263 -15.55 7.38 -1.96
N SER A 264 -14.94 8.48 -2.38
CA SER A 264 -14.16 9.37 -1.52
C SER A 264 -14.91 9.78 -0.25
N GLU A 265 -14.17 9.91 0.83
CA GLU A 265 -14.69 10.42 2.11
C GLU A 265 -15.30 11.83 1.98
N THR A 266 -14.79 12.63 1.04
CA THR A 266 -15.32 13.96 0.74
C THR A 266 -16.81 13.93 0.39
N VAL A 267 -17.32 12.81 -0.19
CA VAL A 267 -18.77 12.66 -0.47
C VAL A 267 -19.59 12.70 0.81
N ARG A 268 -19.12 12.07 1.90
CA ARG A 268 -19.74 12.19 3.24
C ARG A 268 -19.54 13.60 3.83
N GLY A 269 -18.36 14.18 3.58
CA GLY A 269 -18.06 15.56 3.97
C GLY A 269 -19.00 16.59 3.36
N GLU A 270 -19.47 16.39 2.13
CA GLU A 270 -20.47 17.24 1.46
C GLU A 270 -21.91 16.92 1.89
N GLY A 271 -22.11 16.01 2.85
CA GLY A 271 -23.38 15.76 3.52
C GLY A 271 -24.11 14.48 3.13
N ALA A 272 -23.51 13.60 2.34
CA ALA A 272 -24.11 12.28 2.07
C ALA A 272 -24.30 11.47 3.36
N ARG A 273 -25.40 10.71 3.45
CA ARG A 273 -25.78 9.91 4.62
C ARG A 273 -25.81 8.43 4.32
N LEU A 274 -25.33 7.63 5.27
CA LEU A 274 -25.41 6.17 5.23
C LEU A 274 -26.81 5.68 5.63
N LYS A 275 -27.34 4.73 4.85
CA LYS A 275 -28.64 4.11 5.03
C LYS A 275 -28.55 2.59 4.92
N SER A 276 -29.37 1.89 5.67
CA SER A 276 -29.70 0.49 5.42
C SER A 276 -30.55 0.33 4.15
N LEU A 277 -30.67 -0.90 3.66
CA LEU A 277 -31.43 -1.17 2.41
C LEU A 277 -32.91 -0.81 2.49
N ASP A 278 -33.48 -0.72 3.70
CA ASP A 278 -34.84 -0.25 3.93
C ASP A 278 -34.98 1.29 3.97
N GLY A 279 -33.89 2.01 3.72
CA GLY A 279 -33.87 3.47 3.60
C GLY A 279 -33.68 4.24 4.91
N ARG A 280 -33.52 3.58 6.06
CA ARG A 280 -33.28 4.24 7.35
C ARG A 280 -31.83 4.64 7.51
N THR A 281 -31.57 5.85 8.00
CA THR A 281 -30.25 6.27 8.47
C THR A 281 -29.91 5.55 9.79
N PHE A 282 -28.68 5.08 9.96
CA PHE A 282 -28.31 4.29 11.14
C PHE A 282 -27.15 4.88 11.95
N MET A 283 -26.34 5.77 11.37
CA MET A 283 -25.18 6.35 12.05
C MET A 283 -25.51 7.15 13.32
N ASP A 284 -26.75 7.61 13.47
CA ASP A 284 -27.21 8.29 14.69
C ASP A 284 -27.12 7.41 15.95
N LYS A 285 -27.03 6.08 15.82
CA LYS A 285 -26.88 5.12 16.93
C LYS A 285 -25.42 5.08 17.46
N TYR A 286 -24.42 5.50 16.67
CA TYR A 286 -23.00 5.25 16.90
C TYR A 286 -22.19 6.47 17.35
N GLY A 287 -22.82 7.61 17.61
CA GLY A 287 -22.17 8.77 18.20
C GLY A 287 -22.51 10.12 17.56
N GLY A 288 -21.99 11.20 18.16
CA GLY A 288 -22.35 12.57 17.79
C GLY A 288 -21.80 13.03 16.43
N LEU A 289 -20.69 12.44 15.95
CA LEU A 289 -20.08 12.78 14.65
C LEU A 289 -20.78 12.08 13.49
N LYS A 290 -21.60 11.05 13.76
CA LYS A 290 -22.41 10.34 12.77
C LYS A 290 -21.58 9.87 11.55
N ASP A 291 -22.00 10.22 10.33
CA ASP A 291 -21.35 9.87 9.07
C ASP A 291 -19.93 10.48 8.91
N LEU A 292 -19.57 11.45 9.76
CA LEU A 292 -18.25 12.10 9.78
C LEU A 292 -17.33 11.58 10.90
N ALA A 293 -17.72 10.50 11.58
CA ALA A 293 -16.87 9.82 12.55
C ALA A 293 -15.60 9.24 11.88
N PRO A 294 -14.54 8.90 12.64
CA PRO A 294 -13.35 8.22 12.12
C PRO A 294 -13.67 7.00 11.29
N ARG A 295 -12.80 6.67 10.32
CA ARG A 295 -13.04 5.59 9.33
C ARG A 295 -13.29 4.23 9.97
N ASP A 296 -12.57 3.91 11.03
CA ASP A 296 -12.72 2.65 11.76
C ASP A 296 -14.08 2.55 12.44
N GLU A 297 -14.58 3.62 13.06
CA GLU A 297 -15.91 3.66 13.67
C GLU A 297 -17.02 3.50 12.62
N VAL A 298 -16.94 4.27 11.52
CA VAL A 298 -17.93 4.18 10.43
C VAL A 298 -17.92 2.80 9.78
N SER A 299 -16.73 2.22 9.55
CA SER A 299 -16.61 0.89 8.96
C SER A 299 -17.20 -0.20 9.85
N ARG A 300 -16.98 -0.12 11.18
CA ARG A 300 -17.58 -1.04 12.15
C ARG A 300 -19.10 -0.89 12.19
N ALA A 301 -19.61 0.34 12.20
CA ALA A 301 -21.05 0.61 12.19
C ALA A 301 -21.73 0.04 10.94
N ILE A 302 -21.13 0.20 9.76
CA ILE A 302 -21.63 -0.39 8.51
C ILE A 302 -21.62 -1.91 8.61
N TYR A 303 -20.52 -2.52 9.07
CA TYR A 303 -20.40 -3.97 9.21
C TYR A 303 -21.45 -4.53 10.18
N GLU A 304 -21.68 -3.87 11.31
CA GLU A 304 -22.73 -4.25 12.26
C GLU A 304 -24.13 -4.15 11.66
N GLU A 305 -24.43 -3.06 10.95
CA GLU A 305 -25.71 -2.90 10.26
C GLU A 305 -25.94 -3.97 9.18
N MET A 306 -24.89 -4.33 8.41
CA MET A 306 -24.93 -5.42 7.44
C MET A 306 -25.28 -6.76 8.11
N ILE A 307 -24.67 -7.07 9.27
CA ILE A 307 -24.97 -8.30 10.03
C ILE A 307 -26.41 -8.27 10.55
N LEU A 308 -26.85 -7.16 11.16
CA LEU A 308 -28.19 -7.03 11.74
C LEU A 308 -29.30 -7.13 10.70
N THR A 309 -29.05 -6.64 9.49
CA THR A 309 -30.04 -6.64 8.39
C THR A 309 -29.86 -7.82 7.43
N ASN A 310 -28.87 -8.68 7.65
CA ASN A 310 -28.47 -9.76 6.73
C ASN A 310 -28.28 -9.26 5.29
N ALA A 311 -27.60 -8.12 5.15
CA ALA A 311 -27.31 -7.46 3.88
C ALA A 311 -25.83 -7.55 3.50
N ASP A 312 -25.55 -7.59 2.20
CA ASP A 312 -24.18 -7.62 1.67
C ASP A 312 -23.56 -6.21 1.53
N HIS A 313 -24.37 -5.16 1.65
CA HIS A 313 -23.94 -3.76 1.52
C HIS A 313 -24.92 -2.82 2.21
N VAL A 314 -24.56 -1.54 2.27
CA VAL A 314 -25.42 -0.42 2.68
C VAL A 314 -25.50 0.61 1.57
N LEU A 315 -26.26 1.67 1.76
CA LEU A 315 -26.47 2.74 0.78
C LEU A 315 -25.83 4.04 1.27
N LEU A 316 -25.11 4.74 0.40
CA LEU A 316 -24.63 6.11 0.62
C LEU A 316 -25.46 7.07 -0.23
N ASP A 317 -26.28 7.88 0.40
CA ASP A 317 -27.23 8.79 -0.27
C ASP A 317 -26.72 10.22 -0.30
N LEU A 318 -26.20 10.63 -1.45
CA LEU A 318 -25.80 11.99 -1.74
C LEU A 318 -26.99 12.81 -2.27
N ALA A 319 -27.80 12.23 -3.14
CA ALA A 319 -28.88 12.90 -3.85
C ALA A 319 -29.93 13.52 -2.91
N ALA A 320 -30.28 12.82 -1.83
CA ALA A 320 -31.31 13.29 -0.90
C ALA A 320 -30.80 14.28 0.16
N TYR A 321 -29.50 14.30 0.45
CA TYR A 321 -28.95 15.03 1.61
C TYR A 321 -27.94 16.12 1.26
N ALA A 322 -27.13 15.97 0.23
CA ALA A 322 -26.13 16.96 -0.16
C ALA A 322 -26.77 18.10 -0.98
N LYS A 323 -26.24 19.32 -0.78
CA LYS A 323 -26.68 20.52 -1.51
C LYS A 323 -25.70 20.91 -2.62
N VAL A 324 -24.90 19.94 -3.10
CA VAL A 324 -23.86 20.16 -4.12
C VAL A 324 -24.31 19.57 -5.46
N ASP A 325 -23.82 20.18 -6.54
CA ASP A 325 -23.90 19.54 -7.85
C ASP A 325 -22.90 18.36 -7.88
N ALA A 326 -23.41 17.16 -7.67
CA ALA A 326 -22.60 15.94 -7.59
C ALA A 326 -21.76 15.70 -8.84
N LYS A 327 -22.28 16.03 -10.02
CA LYS A 327 -21.57 15.87 -11.29
C LYS A 327 -20.40 16.85 -11.44
N ALA A 328 -20.58 18.08 -11.03
CA ALA A 328 -19.53 19.11 -11.08
C ALA A 328 -18.47 18.88 -9.98
N ARG A 329 -18.92 18.46 -8.78
CA ARG A 329 -18.03 18.29 -7.62
C ARG A 329 -17.22 16.99 -7.65
N PHE A 330 -17.81 15.90 -8.19
CA PHE A 330 -17.23 14.56 -8.24
C PHE A 330 -17.33 13.94 -9.64
N PRO A 331 -16.72 14.55 -10.67
CA PRO A 331 -16.92 14.12 -12.06
C PRO A 331 -16.49 12.67 -12.28
N HIS A 332 -15.35 12.24 -11.72
CA HIS A 332 -14.85 10.88 -11.88
C HIS A 332 -15.71 9.85 -11.15
N ILE A 333 -16.17 10.16 -9.93
CA ILE A 333 -17.11 9.28 -9.17
C ILE A 333 -18.44 9.18 -9.93
N TYR A 334 -18.97 10.31 -10.42
CA TYR A 334 -20.19 10.32 -11.21
C TYR A 334 -20.09 9.43 -12.46
N GLU A 335 -19.06 9.65 -13.28
CA GLU A 335 -18.84 8.91 -14.51
C GLU A 335 -18.62 7.40 -14.24
N THR A 336 -17.91 7.08 -13.17
CA THR A 336 -17.64 5.67 -12.82
C THR A 336 -18.92 5.00 -12.34
N CYS A 337 -19.69 5.59 -11.44
CA CYS A 337 -20.97 5.03 -10.99
C CYS A 337 -21.94 4.88 -12.16
N LEU A 338 -22.02 5.88 -13.04
CA LEU A 338 -22.90 5.84 -14.21
C LEU A 338 -22.55 4.69 -15.18
N ARG A 339 -21.27 4.33 -15.35
CA ARG A 339 -20.85 3.15 -16.13
C ARG A 339 -21.43 1.84 -15.58
N TYR A 340 -21.66 1.77 -14.27
CA TYR A 340 -22.29 0.63 -13.62
C TYR A 340 -23.82 0.79 -13.45
N GLY A 341 -24.41 1.80 -14.11
CA GLY A 341 -25.88 2.03 -14.12
C GLY A 341 -26.41 2.78 -12.90
N ILE A 342 -25.53 3.44 -12.11
CA ILE A 342 -25.88 4.17 -10.89
C ILE A 342 -25.75 5.67 -11.15
N ASP A 343 -26.89 6.40 -11.16
CA ASP A 343 -26.90 7.87 -11.25
C ASP A 343 -26.90 8.50 -9.85
N ILE A 344 -25.73 8.87 -9.36
CA ILE A 344 -25.55 9.44 -8.02
C ILE A 344 -26.26 10.77 -7.78
N CYS A 345 -26.78 11.42 -8.84
CA CYS A 345 -27.62 12.60 -8.73
C CYS A 345 -29.09 12.26 -8.42
N ARG A 346 -29.49 10.99 -8.53
CA ARG A 346 -30.88 10.54 -8.42
C ARG A 346 -31.11 9.44 -7.41
N GLU A 347 -30.11 8.59 -7.21
CA GLU A 347 -30.22 7.39 -6.39
C GLU A 347 -28.99 7.20 -5.49
N PRO A 348 -29.12 6.48 -4.36
CA PRO A 348 -28.02 6.21 -3.47
C PRO A 348 -27.03 5.22 -4.08
N ILE A 349 -25.76 5.34 -3.66
CA ILE A 349 -24.65 4.51 -4.08
C ILE A 349 -24.59 3.26 -3.18
N PRO A 350 -24.66 2.02 -3.70
CA PRO A 350 -24.36 0.82 -2.92
C PRO A 350 -22.89 0.83 -2.48
N VAL A 351 -22.63 0.70 -1.16
CA VAL A 351 -21.26 0.75 -0.62
C VAL A 351 -21.02 -0.34 0.42
N VAL A 352 -19.77 -0.76 0.54
CA VAL A 352 -19.29 -1.75 1.51
C VAL A 352 -17.96 -1.29 2.10
N PRO A 353 -17.66 -1.58 3.38
CA PRO A 353 -16.31 -1.38 3.91
C PRO A 353 -15.31 -2.27 3.17
N ALA A 354 -14.09 -1.78 2.96
CA ALA A 354 -13.07 -2.53 2.24
C ALA A 354 -11.67 -2.25 2.80
N ALA A 355 -10.79 -3.26 2.80
CA ALA A 355 -9.40 -3.10 3.20
C ALA A 355 -8.73 -2.05 2.31
N HIS A 356 -8.10 -1.06 2.95
CA HIS A 356 -7.65 0.15 2.27
C HIS A 356 -6.18 0.46 2.47
N TYR A 357 -5.68 0.37 3.72
CA TYR A 357 -4.30 0.72 4.05
C TYR A 357 -3.76 -0.15 5.20
N CYS A 358 -2.49 -0.59 5.09
CA CYS A 358 -1.78 -1.26 6.16
C CYS A 358 -0.91 -0.25 6.91
N CYS A 359 -1.19 -0.01 8.21
CA CYS A 359 -0.38 0.88 9.04
C CYS A 359 0.93 0.23 9.51
N GLY A 360 1.02 -1.10 9.41
CA GLY A 360 2.21 -1.90 9.67
C GLY A 360 3.06 -2.15 8.43
N GLY A 361 4.09 -2.99 8.57
CA GLY A 361 4.97 -3.36 7.46
C GLY A 361 6.41 -3.62 7.89
N VAL A 362 7.35 -3.47 6.97
CA VAL A 362 8.78 -3.59 7.24
C VAL A 362 9.23 -2.45 8.14
N LEU A 363 9.71 -2.79 9.34
CA LEU A 363 10.13 -1.78 10.33
C LEU A 363 11.36 -1.02 9.84
N VAL A 364 11.27 0.31 9.84
CA VAL A 364 12.30 1.21 9.34
C VAL A 364 12.58 2.37 10.30
N ASP A 365 13.75 2.97 10.12
CA ASP A 365 14.09 4.26 10.73
C ASP A 365 13.58 5.46 9.90
N THR A 366 13.94 6.68 10.31
CA THR A 366 13.55 7.92 9.64
C THR A 366 14.18 8.12 8.25
N TRP A 367 15.06 7.25 7.81
CA TRP A 367 15.69 7.21 6.48
C TRP A 367 15.21 6.04 5.62
N GLY A 368 14.25 5.27 6.11
CA GLY A 368 13.76 4.08 5.43
C GLY A 368 14.67 2.86 5.55
N LYS A 369 15.70 2.87 6.42
CA LYS A 369 16.61 1.71 6.62
C LYS A 369 15.89 0.64 7.43
N THR A 370 16.02 -0.61 7.00
CA THR A 370 15.50 -1.77 7.73
C THR A 370 16.54 -2.32 8.69
N SER A 371 16.18 -3.37 9.43
CA SER A 371 17.11 -4.14 10.26
C SER A 371 18.13 -4.97 9.47
N LEU A 372 17.96 -5.09 8.14
CA LEU A 372 18.86 -5.84 7.26
C LEU A 372 19.73 -4.87 6.46
N HIS A 373 21.05 -5.01 6.56
CA HIS A 373 21.98 -4.16 5.83
C HIS A 373 21.71 -4.20 4.31
N GLY A 374 21.78 -3.06 3.64
CA GLY A 374 21.54 -2.93 2.21
C GLY A 374 20.06 -2.96 1.80
N LEU A 375 19.12 -3.16 2.75
CA LEU A 375 17.69 -3.16 2.51
C LEU A 375 17.01 -1.92 3.11
N TYR A 376 16.18 -1.28 2.31
CA TYR A 376 15.33 -0.14 2.66
C TYR A 376 13.88 -0.46 2.33
N ALA A 377 12.94 0.20 3.02
CA ALA A 377 11.53 0.16 2.66
C ALA A 377 10.91 1.55 2.82
N VAL A 378 10.00 1.92 1.91
CA VAL A 378 9.38 3.26 1.85
C VAL A 378 7.91 3.18 1.47
N GLY A 379 7.14 4.19 1.89
CA GLY A 379 5.70 4.25 1.72
C GLY A 379 4.99 3.09 2.42
N GLU A 380 3.82 2.69 1.95
CA GLU A 380 2.99 1.65 2.59
C GLU A 380 3.70 0.29 2.76
N ALA A 381 4.82 0.02 2.06
CA ALA A 381 5.63 -1.17 2.31
C ALA A 381 6.41 -1.11 3.63
N SER A 382 6.56 0.06 4.22
CA SER A 382 7.29 0.29 5.46
C SER A 382 6.37 0.50 6.66
N CYS A 383 6.86 0.14 7.83
CA CYS A 383 6.32 0.56 9.12
C CYS A 383 7.26 1.63 9.71
N THR A 384 6.95 2.89 9.48
CA THR A 384 7.65 4.04 10.06
C THR A 384 7.21 4.32 11.48
N GLY A 385 6.03 3.79 11.86
CA GLY A 385 5.31 4.13 13.08
C GLY A 385 4.54 5.45 13.00
N LEU A 386 4.57 6.14 11.86
CA LEU A 386 3.84 7.39 11.65
C LEU A 386 2.35 7.28 11.94
N HIS A 387 1.73 6.19 11.50
CA HIS A 387 0.28 6.02 11.52
C HIS A 387 -0.28 5.43 12.83
N GLY A 388 0.59 4.92 13.71
CA GLY A 388 0.11 4.25 14.92
C GLY A 388 -0.90 3.14 14.61
N ALA A 389 -2.01 3.10 15.34
CA ALA A 389 -3.07 2.11 15.16
C ALA A 389 -4.05 2.41 14.01
N ASN A 390 -4.06 3.65 13.50
CA ASN A 390 -4.99 4.06 12.44
C ASN A 390 -4.46 5.30 11.72
N ARG A 391 -4.52 5.30 10.41
CA ARG A 391 -3.96 6.34 9.55
C ARG A 391 -4.89 7.56 9.42
N LEU A 392 -4.35 8.76 9.64
CA LEU A 392 -5.02 10.01 9.27
C LEU A 392 -5.20 10.10 7.75
N ALA A 393 -6.35 10.57 7.29
CA ALA A 393 -6.67 10.67 5.87
C ALA A 393 -5.60 11.47 5.08
N SER A 394 -5.37 11.13 3.82
CA SER A 394 -4.44 11.80 2.88
C SER A 394 -2.97 11.95 3.33
N THR A 395 -2.54 11.27 4.42
CA THR A 395 -1.13 11.25 4.86
C THR A 395 -0.28 10.21 4.13
N SER A 396 -0.89 9.19 3.51
CA SER A 396 -0.14 8.11 2.85
C SER A 396 0.68 8.54 1.64
N LEU A 397 0.14 9.44 0.81
CA LEU A 397 0.89 10.00 -0.32
C LEU A 397 2.07 10.85 0.19
N LEU A 398 1.85 11.62 1.25
CA LEU A 398 2.89 12.42 1.86
C LEU A 398 3.98 11.55 2.49
N GLU A 399 3.63 10.49 3.22
CA GLU A 399 4.60 9.52 3.73
C GLU A 399 5.44 8.92 2.59
N GLY A 400 4.78 8.50 1.51
CA GLY A 400 5.47 7.97 0.33
C GLY A 400 6.45 8.96 -0.29
N LEU A 401 6.07 10.22 -0.41
CA LEU A 401 6.93 11.30 -0.91
C LEU A 401 8.12 11.55 0.02
N VAL A 402 7.85 11.70 1.33
CA VAL A 402 8.87 12.06 2.33
C VAL A 402 9.89 10.93 2.48
N TRP A 403 9.45 9.71 2.82
CA TRP A 403 10.39 8.60 3.03
C TRP A 403 11.07 8.15 1.73
N GLY A 404 10.37 8.18 0.60
CA GLY A 404 11.00 7.93 -0.70
C GLY A 404 12.14 8.89 -0.98
N THR A 405 11.89 10.19 -0.85
CA THR A 405 12.89 11.24 -1.07
C THR A 405 14.06 11.15 -0.07
N ARG A 406 13.74 10.95 1.22
CA ARG A 406 14.75 10.81 2.28
C ARG A 406 15.66 9.61 2.03
N ALA A 407 15.10 8.45 1.73
CA ALA A 407 15.87 7.24 1.40
C ALA A 407 16.79 7.49 0.19
N GLY A 408 16.25 8.01 -0.92
CA GLY A 408 17.06 8.31 -2.10
C GLY A 408 18.19 9.33 -1.84
N ARG A 409 17.94 10.38 -1.06
CA ARG A 409 18.97 11.35 -0.64
C ARG A 409 20.01 10.73 0.27
N PHE A 410 19.61 9.88 1.21
CA PHE A 410 20.52 9.19 2.12
C PHE A 410 21.53 8.31 1.36
N LEU A 411 21.08 7.59 0.32
CA LEU A 411 21.93 6.72 -0.48
C LEU A 411 23.05 7.47 -1.22
N ALA A 412 22.89 8.76 -1.46
CA ALA A 412 23.94 9.60 -2.04
C ALA A 412 25.24 9.62 -1.20
N GLY A 413 25.10 9.58 0.13
CA GLY A 413 26.21 9.56 1.09
C GLY A 413 26.68 8.16 1.50
N ASP A 414 25.82 7.14 1.35
CA ASP A 414 26.13 5.76 1.76
C ASP A 414 26.45 4.88 0.53
N ARG A 415 27.68 4.97 0.05
CA ARG A 415 28.18 4.18 -1.08
C ARG A 415 28.92 2.91 -0.67
N THR A 416 28.91 2.55 0.61
CA THR A 416 29.67 1.40 1.12
C THR A 416 29.00 0.10 0.68
N PRO A 417 29.61 -0.72 -0.20
CA PRO A 417 29.04 -2.02 -0.56
C PRO A 417 29.02 -2.94 0.67
N PRO A 418 28.13 -3.94 0.72
CA PRO A 418 28.14 -4.94 1.77
C PRO A 418 29.53 -5.58 1.86
N ALA A 419 30.13 -5.57 3.05
CA ALA A 419 31.50 -6.02 3.25
C ALA A 419 31.68 -7.49 2.85
N GLY A 420 32.70 -7.77 2.03
CA GLY A 420 33.10 -9.12 1.65
C GLY A 420 32.16 -9.86 0.71
N PHE A 421 31.27 -9.16 0.01
CA PHE A 421 30.43 -9.74 -1.04
C PHE A 421 31.16 -9.78 -2.37
N SER A 422 31.16 -10.96 -3.03
CA SER A 422 31.55 -11.12 -4.43
C SER A 422 30.32 -11.51 -5.25
N GLU A 423 30.10 -10.84 -6.36
CA GLU A 423 28.98 -11.13 -7.27
C GLU A 423 29.01 -12.57 -7.79
N SER A 424 30.20 -13.15 -7.96
CA SER A 424 30.39 -14.56 -8.37
C SER A 424 29.90 -15.54 -7.29
N ASP A 425 29.79 -15.09 -6.03
CA ASP A 425 29.35 -15.93 -4.92
C ASP A 425 27.83 -16.12 -4.88
N VAL A 426 27.05 -15.30 -5.59
CA VAL A 426 25.59 -15.44 -5.62
C VAL A 426 25.19 -16.63 -6.47
N ARG A 427 24.32 -17.48 -5.89
CA ARG A 427 23.71 -18.60 -6.61
C ARG A 427 22.78 -18.07 -7.69
N GLU A 428 22.71 -18.79 -8.79
CA GLU A 428 21.69 -18.60 -9.82
C GLU A 428 20.36 -19.18 -9.35
N TRP A 429 19.28 -18.73 -9.98
CA TRP A 429 17.97 -19.31 -9.71
C TRP A 429 17.96 -20.80 -10.04
N TYR A 430 17.40 -21.60 -9.12
CA TYR A 430 17.24 -23.03 -9.34
C TYR A 430 15.90 -23.32 -10.02
N TYR A 431 15.95 -23.88 -11.22
CA TYR A 431 14.76 -24.37 -11.91
C TYR A 431 14.54 -25.84 -11.56
N PRO A 432 13.30 -26.27 -11.22
CA PRO A 432 13.03 -27.67 -10.96
C PRO A 432 13.29 -28.50 -12.22
N PRO A 433 13.78 -29.75 -12.09
CA PRO A 433 14.18 -30.59 -13.24
C PRO A 433 12.99 -31.04 -14.10
N ARG A 434 11.81 -31.08 -13.53
CA ARG A 434 10.54 -31.41 -14.19
C ARG A 434 9.46 -30.42 -13.74
N PRO A 435 9.49 -29.20 -14.27
CA PRO A 435 8.53 -28.18 -13.85
C PRO A 435 7.14 -28.48 -14.44
N GLU A 436 6.11 -28.24 -13.65
CA GLU A 436 4.71 -28.41 -14.03
C GLU A 436 4.08 -27.04 -14.37
N GLU A 437 3.19 -27.05 -15.37
CA GLU A 437 2.35 -25.86 -15.63
C GLU A 437 1.38 -25.65 -14.47
N VAL A 438 1.17 -24.39 -14.13
CA VAL A 438 0.25 -24.00 -13.07
C VAL A 438 -1.18 -24.11 -13.55
N ASP A 439 -2.03 -24.85 -12.83
CA ASP A 439 -3.48 -24.89 -13.11
C ASP A 439 -4.14 -23.61 -12.54
N PRO A 440 -4.69 -22.74 -13.41
CA PRO A 440 -5.36 -21.51 -12.97
C PRO A 440 -6.55 -21.75 -12.04
N ALA A 441 -7.23 -22.89 -12.15
CA ALA A 441 -8.37 -23.21 -11.28
C ALA A 441 -7.93 -23.39 -9.82
N LEU A 442 -6.77 -24.01 -9.59
CA LEU A 442 -6.20 -24.17 -8.24
C LEU A 442 -5.80 -22.83 -7.64
N ILE A 443 -5.14 -21.97 -8.44
CA ILE A 443 -4.76 -20.62 -8.01
C ILE A 443 -6.01 -19.80 -7.62
N ASN A 444 -7.03 -19.79 -8.46
CA ASN A 444 -8.26 -19.04 -8.23
C ASN A 444 -8.99 -19.53 -6.97
N GLN A 445 -9.06 -20.85 -6.76
CA GLN A 445 -9.70 -21.42 -5.57
C GLN A 445 -8.92 -21.08 -4.29
N ASP A 446 -7.59 -21.15 -4.32
CA ASP A 446 -6.77 -20.83 -3.16
C ASP A 446 -6.87 -19.33 -2.81
N TRP A 447 -6.88 -18.45 -3.82
CA TRP A 447 -7.14 -17.02 -3.61
C TRP A 447 -8.50 -16.75 -3.00
N LEU A 448 -9.56 -17.38 -3.50
CA LEU A 448 -10.88 -17.21 -2.93
C LEU A 448 -10.92 -17.65 -1.46
N THR A 449 -10.26 -18.75 -1.13
CA THR A 449 -10.15 -19.24 0.25
C THR A 449 -9.42 -18.24 1.14
N ILE A 450 -8.24 -17.76 0.73
CA ILE A 450 -7.48 -16.75 1.50
C ILE A 450 -8.33 -15.51 1.74
N ARG A 451 -8.89 -14.92 0.68
CA ARG A 451 -9.67 -13.66 0.76
C ARG A 451 -10.91 -13.79 1.63
N SER A 452 -11.63 -14.90 1.50
CA SER A 452 -12.82 -15.19 2.31
C SER A 452 -12.45 -15.42 3.79
N THR A 453 -11.39 -16.18 4.08
CA THR A 453 -10.89 -16.40 5.43
C THR A 453 -10.48 -15.08 6.09
N MET A 454 -9.71 -14.26 5.39
CA MET A 454 -9.27 -12.97 5.90
C MET A 454 -10.42 -12.01 6.16
N TRP A 455 -11.40 -11.94 5.25
CA TRP A 455 -12.58 -11.11 5.43
C TRP A 455 -13.42 -11.51 6.63
N ASN A 456 -13.76 -12.79 6.73
CA ASN A 456 -14.71 -13.27 7.73
C ASN A 456 -14.09 -13.42 9.14
N TYR A 457 -12.78 -13.71 9.24
CA TYR A 457 -12.15 -14.06 10.52
C TYR A 457 -11.13 -13.03 11.00
N ALA A 458 -10.46 -12.31 10.10
CA ALA A 458 -9.42 -11.32 10.42
C ALA A 458 -9.77 -9.90 9.92
N GLY A 459 -11.03 -9.66 9.54
CA GLY A 459 -11.52 -8.38 9.03
C GLY A 459 -11.74 -7.33 10.12
N LEU A 460 -12.88 -6.62 10.02
CA LEU A 460 -13.23 -5.47 10.86
C LEU A 460 -13.42 -5.80 12.34
N VAL A 461 -14.07 -6.93 12.63
CA VAL A 461 -14.40 -7.38 13.98
C VAL A 461 -13.82 -8.77 14.20
N ARG A 462 -12.91 -8.89 15.15
CA ARG A 462 -12.12 -10.09 15.43
C ARG A 462 -12.48 -10.72 16.77
N THR A 463 -12.29 -12.02 16.89
CA THR A 463 -12.25 -12.75 18.16
C THR A 463 -11.12 -13.76 18.12
N ILE A 464 -10.58 -14.16 19.28
CA ILE A 464 -9.50 -15.16 19.32
C ILE A 464 -9.90 -16.45 18.58
N LYS A 465 -11.14 -16.92 18.76
CA LYS A 465 -11.64 -18.13 18.10
C LYS A 465 -11.64 -18.03 16.58
N ARG A 466 -12.03 -16.86 16.02
CA ARG A 466 -11.99 -16.60 14.57
C ARG A 466 -10.55 -16.54 14.07
N LEU A 467 -9.66 -15.85 14.79
CA LEU A 467 -8.25 -15.71 14.43
C LEU A 467 -7.50 -17.06 14.48
N GLU A 468 -7.73 -17.89 15.49
CA GLU A 468 -7.16 -19.24 15.58
C GLU A 468 -7.64 -20.12 14.43
N ARG A 469 -8.93 -20.03 14.06
CA ARG A 469 -9.48 -20.72 12.90
C ARG A 469 -8.82 -20.26 11.61
N ALA A 470 -8.70 -18.93 11.39
CA ALA A 470 -8.01 -18.37 10.24
C ALA A 470 -6.57 -18.86 10.15
N LYS A 471 -5.85 -18.88 11.29
CA LYS A 471 -4.47 -19.39 11.35
C LYS A 471 -4.39 -20.85 10.89
N ALA A 472 -5.24 -21.72 11.42
CA ALA A 472 -5.23 -23.14 11.06
C ALA A 472 -5.53 -23.38 9.58
N ASP A 473 -6.54 -22.69 9.03
CA ASP A 473 -6.94 -22.80 7.63
C ASP A 473 -5.81 -22.30 6.69
N LEU A 474 -5.16 -21.17 7.03
CA LEU A 474 -4.07 -20.60 6.23
C LEU A 474 -2.76 -21.41 6.34
N GLU A 475 -2.42 -21.98 7.50
CA GLU A 475 -1.26 -22.86 7.68
C GLU A 475 -1.40 -24.16 6.89
N TYR A 476 -2.62 -24.70 6.77
CA TYR A 476 -2.89 -25.82 5.87
C TYR A 476 -2.66 -25.46 4.40
N LEU A 477 -3.10 -24.26 3.99
CA LEU A 477 -2.85 -23.75 2.63
C LEU A 477 -1.36 -23.51 2.37
N GLU A 478 -0.61 -23.00 3.37
CA GLU A 478 0.84 -22.73 3.24
C GLU A 478 1.62 -23.97 2.83
N HIS A 479 1.35 -25.10 3.48
CA HIS A 479 2.00 -26.36 3.13
C HIS A 479 1.73 -26.78 1.68
N ARG A 480 0.49 -26.65 1.22
CA ARG A 480 0.07 -27.01 -0.14
C ARG A 480 0.65 -26.08 -1.19
N ILE A 481 0.59 -24.78 -0.96
CA ILE A 481 1.08 -23.76 -1.88
C ILE A 481 2.61 -23.80 -1.97
N ASP A 482 3.33 -24.00 -0.87
CA ASP A 482 4.79 -24.14 -0.91
C ASP A 482 5.25 -25.38 -1.70
N LYS A 483 4.55 -26.51 -1.59
CA LYS A 483 4.82 -27.69 -2.43
C LYS A 483 4.61 -27.35 -3.91
N PHE A 484 3.46 -26.80 -4.24
CA PHE A 484 3.08 -26.41 -5.59
C PHE A 484 4.07 -25.40 -6.19
N TYR A 485 4.47 -24.38 -5.42
CA TYR A 485 5.45 -23.38 -5.85
C TYR A 485 6.82 -23.98 -6.21
N ARG A 486 7.27 -25.04 -5.52
CA ARG A 486 8.57 -25.69 -5.79
C ARG A 486 8.57 -26.54 -7.05
N GLU A 487 7.41 -27.02 -7.47
CA GLU A 487 7.23 -27.91 -8.61
C GLU A 487 6.80 -27.13 -9.87
N ALA A 488 6.29 -25.90 -9.73
CA ALA A 488 5.73 -25.12 -10.81
C ALA A 488 6.76 -24.44 -11.72
N ILE A 489 6.38 -24.25 -12.98
CA ILE A 489 6.94 -23.19 -13.81
C ILE A 489 6.50 -21.86 -13.21
N LEU A 490 7.44 -21.04 -12.78
CA LEU A 490 7.08 -19.76 -12.17
C LEU A 490 6.33 -18.87 -13.14
N ASP A 491 5.23 -18.35 -12.63
CA ASP A 491 4.48 -17.25 -13.22
C ASP A 491 4.08 -16.20 -12.15
N PRO A 492 3.60 -15.02 -12.57
CA PRO A 492 3.23 -13.98 -11.62
C PRO A 492 2.15 -14.39 -10.62
N ASP A 493 1.24 -15.30 -10.99
CA ASP A 493 0.09 -15.67 -10.17
C ASP A 493 0.47 -16.61 -9.02
N ILE A 494 1.35 -17.60 -9.26
CA ILE A 494 1.84 -18.46 -8.17
C ILE A 494 2.74 -17.67 -7.19
N ILE A 495 3.56 -16.73 -7.70
CA ILE A 495 4.37 -15.85 -6.85
C ILE A 495 3.47 -14.98 -6.00
N ARG A 496 2.45 -14.37 -6.60
CA ARG A 496 1.46 -13.53 -5.92
C ARG A 496 0.71 -14.32 -4.85
N LEU A 497 0.28 -15.53 -5.15
CA LEU A 497 -0.43 -16.42 -4.24
C LEU A 497 0.42 -16.75 -3.00
N ARG A 498 1.68 -17.14 -3.21
CA ARG A 498 2.62 -17.42 -2.11
C ARG A 498 2.86 -16.20 -1.23
N HIS A 499 3.08 -15.02 -1.84
CA HIS A 499 3.28 -13.78 -1.09
C HIS A 499 2.03 -13.39 -0.29
N GLY A 500 0.85 -13.43 -0.91
CA GLY A 500 -0.40 -13.04 -0.26
C GLY A 500 -0.77 -13.96 0.90
N LEU A 501 -0.53 -15.27 0.78
CA LEU A 501 -0.74 -16.21 1.87
C LEU A 501 0.17 -15.91 3.08
N GLN A 502 1.46 -15.67 2.84
CA GLN A 502 2.41 -15.34 3.91
C GLN A 502 2.01 -14.03 4.62
N VAL A 503 1.53 -13.04 3.87
CA VAL A 503 1.02 -11.78 4.42
C VAL A 503 -0.25 -12.01 5.23
N ALA A 504 -1.17 -12.83 4.76
CA ALA A 504 -2.38 -13.18 5.50
C ALA A 504 -2.03 -13.83 6.85
N LEU A 505 -1.07 -14.75 6.87
CA LEU A 505 -0.55 -15.36 8.10
C LEU A 505 0.13 -14.35 9.03
N MET A 506 0.91 -13.40 8.50
CA MET A 506 1.51 -12.32 9.31
C MET A 506 0.43 -11.47 10.00
N ILE A 507 -0.61 -11.07 9.27
CA ILE A 507 -1.73 -10.28 9.82
C ILE A 507 -2.44 -11.06 10.93
N VAL A 508 -2.77 -12.32 10.69
CA VAL A 508 -3.50 -13.16 11.66
C VAL A 508 -2.64 -13.41 12.91
N ARG A 509 -1.35 -13.73 12.74
CA ARG A 509 -0.42 -13.95 13.87
C ARG A 509 -0.23 -12.67 14.70
N ALA A 510 -0.10 -11.50 14.06
CA ALA A 510 -0.02 -10.23 14.75
C ALA A 510 -1.32 -9.92 15.54
N ALA A 511 -2.49 -10.15 14.92
CA ALA A 511 -3.78 -9.95 15.55
C ALA A 511 -4.05 -10.91 16.73
N ILE A 512 -3.51 -12.13 16.70
CA ILE A 512 -3.55 -13.07 17.84
C ILE A 512 -2.65 -12.56 18.97
N ALA A 513 -1.44 -12.10 18.64
CA ALA A 513 -0.45 -11.66 19.62
C ALA A 513 -0.85 -10.36 20.33
N ASN A 514 -1.66 -9.51 19.69
CA ASN A 514 -2.16 -8.27 20.28
C ASN A 514 -3.59 -8.47 20.83
N PRO A 515 -3.79 -8.56 22.16
CA PRO A 515 -5.12 -8.69 22.75
C PRO A 515 -5.85 -7.35 22.93
N VAL A 516 -5.17 -6.21 22.70
CA VAL A 516 -5.71 -4.88 23.00
C VAL A 516 -6.33 -4.28 21.75
N SER A 517 -7.60 -3.90 21.83
CA SER A 517 -8.27 -3.14 20.77
C SER A 517 -7.77 -1.71 20.73
N SER A 518 -7.32 -1.26 19.54
CA SER A 518 -6.82 0.08 19.28
C SER A 518 -6.98 0.40 17.80
N GLY A 519 -7.58 1.54 17.46
CA GLY A 519 -7.77 2.01 16.09
C GLY A 519 -8.35 0.96 15.14
N ALA A 520 -7.57 0.59 14.13
CA ALA A 520 -7.96 -0.38 13.09
C ALA A 520 -7.93 -1.85 13.54
N HIS A 521 -7.42 -2.15 14.74
CA HIS A 521 -7.45 -3.48 15.33
C HIS A 521 -8.53 -3.54 16.42
N TYR A 522 -9.63 -4.25 16.14
CA TYR A 522 -10.76 -4.36 17.06
C TYR A 522 -11.10 -5.81 17.37
N ARG A 523 -11.05 -6.18 18.67
CA ARG A 523 -11.40 -7.51 19.20
C ARG A 523 -12.55 -7.40 20.18
N LEU A 524 -13.44 -8.42 20.18
CA LEU A 524 -14.58 -8.51 21.11
C LEU A 524 -14.30 -9.31 22.37
N ASP A 525 -13.09 -9.91 22.51
CA ASP A 525 -12.68 -10.76 23.63
C ASP A 525 -11.43 -10.23 24.33
#